data_a1c29c78e77533f3db1570d0e0858589
#
_entry.id   a1c29c78e77533f3db1570d0e0858589
#
_cell.length_a   1.000
_cell.length_b   1.000
_cell.length_c   1.000
_cell.angle_alpha   90.00
_cell.angle_beta   90.00
_cell.angle_gamma   90.00
#
_symmetry.space_group_name_H-M   'P 1'
#
loop_
_entity.id
_entity.type
_entity.pdbx_description
1 polymer ?
#
loop_
_entity_poly.entity_id
_entity_poly.type
_entity_poly.pdbx_seq_one_letter_code
_entity_poly.pdbx_strand_id
1 'polypeptide(L)'
;SGGNLQKIILARVIYRNPRLIVAAQPTRGLDVGAIDFIHDQLINASKSNNSGILLISEDLDEVFSLSDRIAVGIFDRHPAHVEQRSVLHCRQIGKMLDEIWGDKNAI
;
A
#
# COMPACT_ATOMS: atom_id res chain seq x y z
N SER A 1 -21.52 0.49 -9.60
CA SER A 1 -20.40 -0.43 -9.52
C SER A 1 -19.48 -0.11 -8.34
N GLY A 2 -18.74 -1.10 -7.86
CA GLY A 2 -17.81 -0.91 -6.76
C GLY A 2 -16.73 0.12 -7.08
N GLY A 3 -16.29 0.21 -8.31
CA GLY A 3 -15.29 1.19 -8.74
C GLY A 3 -15.76 2.63 -8.62
N ASN A 4 -17.01 2.91 -8.97
CA ASN A 4 -17.58 4.25 -8.83
C ASN A 4 -17.73 4.66 -7.37
N LEU A 5 -18.11 3.74 -6.49
CA LEU A 5 -18.20 4.00 -5.06
C LEU A 5 -16.83 4.34 -4.48
N GLN A 6 -15.80 3.57 -4.83
CA GLN A 6 -14.43 3.83 -4.39
C GLN A 6 -13.91 5.19 -4.87
N LYS A 7 -14.21 5.57 -6.11
CA LYS A 7 -13.86 6.89 -6.64
C LYS A 7 -14.49 8.02 -5.83
N ILE A 8 -15.76 7.88 -5.48
CA ILE A 8 -16.48 8.88 -4.68
C ILE A 8 -15.89 8.99 -3.26
N ILE A 9 -15.63 7.85 -2.62
CA ILE A 9 -15.03 7.83 -1.28
C ILE A 9 -13.68 8.52 -1.29
N LEU A 10 -12.83 8.18 -2.25
CA LEU A 10 -11.50 8.76 -2.38
C LEU A 10 -11.55 10.26 -2.66
N ALA A 11 -12.44 10.69 -3.56
CA ALA A 11 -12.63 12.11 -3.86
C ALA A 11 -13.02 12.92 -2.62
N ARG A 12 -13.89 12.38 -1.78
CA ARG A 12 -14.27 13.02 -0.51
C ARG A 12 -13.12 13.14 0.46
N VAL A 13 -12.29 12.10 0.57
CA VAL A 13 -11.12 12.11 1.42
C VAL A 13 -10.11 13.15 0.93
N ILE A 14 -9.78 13.13 -0.35
CA ILE A 14 -8.80 14.06 -0.95
C ILE A 14 -9.27 15.51 -0.88
N TYR A 15 -10.57 15.76 -1.08
CA TYR A 15 -11.14 17.10 -1.02
C TYR A 15 -10.87 17.80 0.32
N ARG A 16 -10.82 17.04 1.41
CA ARG A 16 -10.50 17.57 2.74
C ARG A 16 -9.04 17.94 2.91
N ASN A 17 -8.20 17.65 1.94
CA ASN A 17 -6.77 17.90 1.95
C ASN A 17 -6.07 17.39 3.22
N PRO A 18 -6.21 16.08 3.55
CA PRO A 18 -5.66 15.53 4.78
C PRO A 18 -4.13 15.47 4.73
N ARG A 19 -3.49 15.52 5.87
CA ARG A 19 -2.05 15.32 5.98
C ARG A 19 -1.65 13.85 5.85
N LEU A 20 -2.55 12.94 6.20
CA LEU A 20 -2.35 11.49 6.11
C LEU A 20 -3.60 10.83 5.53
N ILE A 21 -3.39 9.98 4.55
CA ILE A 21 -4.41 9.09 3.99
C ILE A 21 -4.03 7.65 4.31
N VAL A 22 -4.93 6.90 4.92
CA VAL A 22 -4.79 5.46 5.09
C VAL A 22 -5.65 4.77 4.04
N ALA A 23 -5.00 4.13 3.09
CA ALA A 23 -5.65 3.42 1.99
C ALA A 23 -5.48 1.90 2.21
N ALA A 24 -6.52 1.28 2.76
CA ALA A 24 -6.52 -0.16 3.01
C ALA A 24 -7.25 -0.89 1.89
N GLN A 25 -6.53 -1.75 1.16
CA GLN A 25 -7.05 -2.50 0.01
C GLN A 25 -7.85 -1.63 -0.98
N PRO A 26 -7.28 -0.49 -1.44
CA PRO A 26 -8.08 0.52 -2.14
C PRO A 26 -8.59 0.08 -3.51
N THR A 27 -7.97 -0.92 -4.11
CA THR A 27 -8.30 -1.39 -5.47
C THR A 27 -8.83 -2.81 -5.51
N ARG A 28 -9.11 -3.39 -4.36
CA ARG A 28 -9.58 -4.78 -4.27
C ARG A 28 -10.88 -4.98 -5.03
N GLY A 29 -10.88 -5.95 -5.95
CA GLY A 29 -12.07 -6.30 -6.73
C GLY A 29 -12.47 -5.29 -7.80
N LEU A 30 -11.63 -4.32 -8.12
CA LEU A 30 -11.90 -3.32 -9.16
C LEU A 30 -11.34 -3.74 -10.52
N ASP A 31 -11.91 -3.20 -11.58
CA ASP A 31 -11.36 -3.34 -12.93
C ASP A 31 -10.12 -2.46 -13.14
N VAL A 32 -9.38 -2.73 -14.23
CA VAL A 32 -8.12 -2.05 -14.53
C VAL A 32 -8.28 -0.53 -14.62
N GLY A 33 -9.34 -0.04 -15.25
CA GLY A 33 -9.55 1.40 -15.39
C GLY A 33 -9.82 2.08 -14.05
N ALA A 34 -10.58 1.43 -13.17
CA ALA A 34 -10.82 1.95 -11.83
C ALA A 34 -9.55 1.91 -10.97
N ILE A 35 -8.75 0.86 -11.09
CA ILE A 35 -7.45 0.74 -10.41
C ILE A 35 -6.53 1.89 -10.82
N ASP A 36 -6.37 2.12 -12.11
CA ASP A 36 -5.52 3.21 -12.62
C ASP A 36 -5.97 4.56 -12.10
N PHE A 37 -7.27 4.81 -12.10
CA PHE A 37 -7.81 6.05 -11.56
C PHE A 37 -7.48 6.24 -10.08
N ILE A 38 -7.70 5.21 -9.25
CA ILE A 38 -7.40 5.26 -7.81
C ILE A 38 -5.91 5.50 -7.57
N HIS A 39 -5.04 4.80 -8.30
CA HIS A 39 -3.59 4.98 -8.20
C HIS A 39 -3.16 6.41 -8.55
N ASP A 40 -3.67 6.96 -9.64
CA ASP A 40 -3.36 8.32 -10.06
C ASP A 40 -3.80 9.35 -9.01
N GLN A 41 -4.97 9.16 -8.42
CA GLN A 41 -5.46 10.05 -7.38
C GLN A 41 -4.60 10.01 -6.11
N LEU A 42 -4.16 8.82 -5.70
CA LEU A 42 -3.26 8.66 -4.55
C LEU A 42 -1.89 9.31 -4.81
N ILE A 43 -1.32 9.09 -5.99
CA ILE A 43 -0.05 9.70 -6.38
C ILE A 43 -0.17 11.24 -6.40
N ASN A 44 -1.24 11.76 -6.97
CA ASN A 44 -1.47 13.20 -7.03
C ASN A 44 -1.66 13.81 -5.64
N ALA A 45 -2.37 13.14 -4.75
CA ALA A 45 -2.53 13.59 -3.37
C ALA A 45 -1.19 13.67 -2.65
N SER A 46 -0.31 12.70 -2.87
CA SER A 46 1.04 12.69 -2.30
C SER A 46 1.90 13.81 -2.85
N LYS A 47 1.90 14.02 -4.16
CA LYS A 47 2.79 14.99 -4.83
C LYS A 47 2.28 16.42 -4.78
N SER A 48 1.00 16.62 -5.05
CA SER A 48 0.43 17.98 -5.18
C SER A 48 -0.08 18.54 -3.86
N ASN A 49 -0.61 17.69 -2.99
CA ASN A 49 -1.21 18.10 -1.73
C ASN A 49 -0.31 17.82 -0.52
N ASN A 50 0.87 17.26 -0.72
CA ASN A 50 1.78 16.84 0.35
C ASN A 50 1.14 15.91 1.38
N SER A 51 0.16 15.11 0.98
CA SER A 51 -0.42 14.10 1.84
C SER A 51 0.54 12.93 2.01
N GLY A 52 0.79 12.51 3.22
CA GLY A 52 1.39 11.21 3.49
C GLY A 52 0.38 10.11 3.19
N ILE A 53 0.82 9.00 2.59
CA ILE A 53 -0.07 7.90 2.28
C ILE A 53 0.47 6.61 2.90
N LEU A 54 -0.36 5.99 3.72
CA LEU A 54 -0.13 4.64 4.20
C LEU A 54 -0.99 3.68 3.38
N LEU A 55 -0.33 2.98 2.45
CA LEU A 55 -0.98 1.96 1.62
C LEU A 55 -0.88 0.60 2.31
N ILE A 56 -2.00 -0.04 2.52
CA ILE A 56 -2.09 -1.41 3.02
C ILE A 56 -2.69 -2.26 1.90
N SER A 57 -1.91 -3.17 1.35
CA SER A 57 -2.34 -3.98 0.20
C SER A 57 -1.73 -5.38 0.25
N GLU A 58 -2.50 -6.35 -0.20
CA GLU A 58 -2.03 -7.72 -0.46
C GLU A 58 -1.49 -7.88 -1.88
N ASP A 59 -1.77 -6.91 -2.75
CA ASP A 59 -1.30 -6.91 -4.13
C ASP A 59 0.13 -6.36 -4.18
N LEU A 60 1.10 -7.24 -4.41
CA LEU A 60 2.50 -6.86 -4.47
C LEU A 60 2.79 -5.88 -5.60
N ASP A 61 2.16 -6.04 -6.76
CA ASP A 61 2.36 -5.13 -7.88
C ASP A 61 1.89 -3.71 -7.52
N GLU A 62 0.78 -3.59 -6.81
CA GLU A 62 0.30 -2.31 -6.29
C GLU A 62 1.29 -1.70 -5.31
N VAL A 63 1.75 -2.47 -4.34
CA VAL A 63 2.72 -2.01 -3.34
C VAL A 63 4.01 -1.55 -4.00
N PHE A 64 4.56 -2.33 -4.92
CA PHE A 64 5.81 -1.99 -5.60
C PHE A 64 5.70 -0.77 -6.52
N SER A 65 4.58 -0.62 -7.20
CA SER A 65 4.40 0.48 -8.16
C SER A 65 4.16 1.83 -7.50
N LEU A 66 3.53 1.85 -6.32
CA LEU A 66 3.11 3.08 -5.68
C LEU A 66 4.02 3.56 -4.55
N SER A 67 4.74 2.65 -3.90
CA SER A 67 5.37 2.95 -2.62
C SER A 67 6.82 3.38 -2.75
N ASP A 68 7.21 4.39 -2.00
CA ASP A 68 8.61 4.80 -1.84
C ASP A 68 9.32 3.94 -0.79
N ARG A 69 8.56 3.53 0.23
CA ARG A 69 9.05 2.72 1.34
C ARG A 69 8.04 1.61 1.62
N ILE A 70 8.52 0.42 1.92
CA ILE A 70 7.65 -0.72 2.18
C ILE A 70 8.00 -1.33 3.54
N ALA A 71 6.97 -1.60 4.32
CA ALA A 71 7.05 -2.37 5.55
C ALA A 71 6.38 -3.72 5.34
N VAL A 72 7.05 -4.79 5.71
CA VAL A 72 6.48 -6.13 5.69
C VAL A 72 6.22 -6.57 7.12
N GLY A 73 4.97 -6.88 7.42
CA GLY A 73 4.56 -7.42 8.71
C GLY A 73 4.18 -8.88 8.60
N ILE A 74 4.65 -9.68 9.54
CA ILE A 74 4.18 -11.04 9.71
C ILE A 74 3.38 -11.07 11.00
N PHE A 75 2.09 -11.43 10.88
CA PHE A 75 1.23 -11.62 12.03
C PHE A 75 1.17 -13.11 12.35
N ASP A 76 1.79 -13.50 13.45
CA ASP A 76 1.57 -14.81 14.03
C ASP A 76 0.33 -14.74 14.94
N ARG A 77 -0.41 -15.84 15.04
CA ARG A 77 -1.55 -15.97 15.95
C ARG A 77 -1.17 -15.83 17.43
N HIS A 78 0.12 -15.93 17.75
CA HIS A 78 0.65 -15.73 19.09
C HIS A 78 1.02 -14.27 19.30
N PRO A 79 0.36 -13.53 20.22
CA PRO A 79 0.67 -12.11 20.47
C PRO A 79 2.15 -11.88 20.86
N ALA A 80 2.82 -12.89 21.41
CA ALA A 80 4.23 -12.81 21.80
C ALA A 80 5.20 -12.86 20.61
N HIS A 81 4.74 -13.17 19.40
CA HIS A 81 5.56 -13.34 18.20
C HIS A 81 5.30 -12.28 17.12
N VAL A 82 4.71 -11.14 17.50
CA VAL A 82 4.56 -10.02 16.57
C VAL A 82 5.92 -9.36 16.37
N GLU A 83 6.60 -9.75 15.31
CA GLU A 83 7.82 -9.07 14.89
C GLU A 83 7.49 -7.89 13.99
N GLN A 84 7.90 -6.70 14.41
CA GLN A 84 7.93 -5.56 13.51
C GLN A 84 9.12 -5.71 12.58
N ARG A 85 8.84 -5.87 11.28
CA ARG A 85 9.88 -5.84 10.25
C ARG A 85 10.25 -4.40 9.93
N SER A 86 11.51 -4.19 9.62
CA SER A 86 12.01 -2.86 9.28
C SER A 86 11.39 -2.33 8.00
N VAL A 87 11.14 -1.02 7.98
CA VAL A 87 10.70 -0.32 6.77
C VAL A 87 11.84 -0.29 5.77
N LEU A 88 11.56 -0.66 4.53
CA LEU A 88 12.56 -0.82 3.48
C LEU A 88 12.29 0.08 2.28
N HIS A 89 13.37 0.48 1.61
CA HIS A 89 13.26 1.18 0.35
C HIS A 89 12.83 0.24 -0.79
N CYS A 90 11.97 0.72 -1.69
CA CYS A 90 11.52 -0.01 -2.88
C CYS A 90 12.65 -0.70 -3.65
N ARG A 91 13.82 -0.06 -3.75
CA ARG A 91 14.99 -0.61 -4.46
C ARG A 91 15.60 -1.85 -3.78
N GLN A 92 15.31 -2.05 -2.51
CA GLN A 92 15.88 -3.15 -1.72
C GLN A 92 14.95 -4.35 -1.62
N ILE A 93 13.71 -4.20 -2.06
CA ILE A 93 12.67 -5.20 -1.84
C ILE A 93 12.89 -6.46 -2.66
N GLY A 94 13.36 -6.34 -3.89
CA GLY A 94 13.72 -7.51 -4.69
C GLY A 94 14.71 -8.40 -3.96
N LYS A 95 15.78 -7.80 -3.45
CA LYS A 95 16.78 -8.50 -2.63
C LYS A 95 16.18 -9.12 -1.38
N MET A 96 15.34 -8.37 -0.71
CA MET A 96 14.77 -8.80 0.56
C MET A 96 13.71 -9.88 0.39
N LEU A 97 12.88 -9.81 -0.65
CA LEU A 97 11.94 -10.89 -0.95
C LEU A 97 12.73 -12.18 -1.26
N ASP A 98 13.83 -12.10 -1.97
CA ASP A 98 14.70 -13.24 -2.20
C ASP A 98 15.29 -13.78 -0.88
N GLU A 99 15.67 -12.91 0.04
CA GLU A 99 16.18 -13.29 1.35
C GLU A 99 15.12 -13.88 2.25
N ILE A 100 13.91 -13.28 2.28
CA ILE A 100 12.81 -13.73 3.15
C ILE A 100 12.14 -14.99 2.60
N TRP A 101 11.84 -15.01 1.31
CA TRP A 101 11.16 -16.14 0.69
C TRP A 101 12.11 -17.24 0.22
N GLY A 102 13.38 -16.90 -0.05
CA GLY A 102 14.42 -17.85 -0.43
C GLY A 102 15.04 -18.56 0.77
N ASP A 103 15.07 -17.94 1.94
CA ASP A 103 15.59 -18.52 3.18
C ASP A 103 14.45 -19.01 4.07
N LYS A 104 14.29 -20.33 4.15
CA LYS A 104 13.26 -20.95 5.00
C LYS A 104 13.44 -20.69 6.49
N ASN A 105 14.58 -20.18 6.92
CA ASN A 105 14.87 -19.86 8.31
C ASN A 105 14.65 -18.37 8.65
N ALA A 106 14.38 -17.51 7.66
CA ALA A 106 14.17 -16.09 7.86
C ALA A 106 12.73 -15.75 8.31
N ILE A 107 11.84 -16.70 8.27
CA ILE A 107 10.47 -16.65 8.73
C ILE A 107 10.30 -17.65 9.86
#